data_f423cf9893b86b589759c3148cf03f55
#
_entry.id   f423cf9893b86b589759c3148cf03f55
#
_cell.length_a   1.000
_cell.length_b   1.000
_cell.length_c   1.000
_cell.angle_alpha   90.00
_cell.angle_beta   90.00
_cell.angle_gamma   90.00
#
_symmetry.space_group_name_H-M   'P 1'
#
loop_
_entity.id
_entity.type
_entity.pdbx_description
1 polymer ?
#
loop_
_entity_poly.entity_id
_entity_poly.type
_entity_poly.pdbx_seq_one_letter_code
_entity_poly.pdbx_strand_id
1 'polypeptide(L)'
;MSEDIKSCRYEPIALSNESTVVAEFLPEFLGVREAVYQPEAELEKAFIKQLQVQAYEYLPVASEAELIANLRRQLEKLNKITFSDGEWERFFSTCIAGSNDGIIEKTARIQEDHIQVLKRDDGSTKNIYLIDKANIHNNALQVINQYEADGSRATRFDVTVLVNGLPMVHIELKR
;
A
#
# COMPACT_ATOMS: atom_id res chain seq x y z
N MET A 1 11.02 41.31 -20.74
CA MET A 1 10.35 40.86 -19.51
C MET A 1 10.93 39.48 -19.21
N SER A 2 11.83 39.43 -18.23
CA SER A 2 12.52 38.19 -17.82
C SER A 2 11.60 37.46 -16.85
N GLU A 3 11.16 36.27 -17.20
CA GLU A 3 10.45 35.38 -16.26
C GLU A 3 11.48 34.84 -15.29
N ASP A 4 11.40 35.27 -14.03
CA ASP A 4 12.15 34.67 -12.93
C ASP A 4 11.73 33.23 -12.72
N ILE A 5 12.56 32.32 -13.18
CA ILE A 5 12.47 30.91 -12.85
C ILE A 5 12.77 30.77 -11.35
N LYS A 6 11.73 30.65 -10.52
CA LYS A 6 11.85 30.38 -9.09
C LYS A 6 12.57 29.07 -8.91
N SER A 7 13.80 29.09 -8.41
CA SER A 7 14.55 27.88 -8.06
C SER A 7 13.92 27.22 -6.85
N CYS A 8 13.42 26.00 -7.02
CA CYS A 8 13.04 25.14 -5.90
C CYS A 8 14.30 24.70 -5.15
N ARG A 9 14.38 25.00 -3.87
CA ARG A 9 15.49 24.58 -3.02
C ARG A 9 15.09 23.30 -2.29
N TYR A 10 15.87 22.24 -2.50
CA TYR A 10 15.69 20.97 -1.80
C TYR A 10 16.78 20.84 -0.74
N GLU A 11 16.42 20.56 0.49
CA GLU A 11 17.36 20.20 1.54
C GLU A 11 17.28 18.70 1.83
N PRO A 12 18.40 17.95 1.80
CA PRO A 12 18.39 16.54 2.11
C PRO A 12 18.13 16.32 3.60
N ILE A 13 17.13 15.52 3.95
CA ILE A 13 16.80 15.17 5.33
C ILE A 13 17.61 13.95 5.79
N ALA A 14 17.91 13.02 4.87
CA ALA A 14 18.73 11.85 5.14
C ALA A 14 19.54 11.42 3.91
N LEU A 15 20.79 11.09 4.13
CA LEU A 15 21.69 10.51 3.13
C LEU A 15 22.12 9.13 3.61
N SER A 16 21.84 8.07 2.85
CA SER A 16 22.41 6.75 3.09
C SER A 16 23.41 6.38 2.00
N ASN A 17 24.38 5.51 2.33
CA ASN A 17 25.40 5.04 1.38
C ASN A 17 24.83 4.23 0.21
N GLU A 18 23.52 3.92 0.24
CA GLU A 18 22.80 3.17 -0.80
C GLU A 18 21.81 4.04 -1.59
N SER A 19 22.05 5.36 -1.64
CA SER A 19 21.42 6.32 -2.55
C SER A 19 19.91 6.52 -2.44
N THR A 20 19.33 6.58 -1.24
CA THR A 20 18.00 7.17 -1.09
C THR A 20 18.16 8.60 -0.55
N VAL A 21 17.94 9.59 -1.40
CA VAL A 21 17.90 11.00 -0.99
C VAL A 21 16.46 11.33 -0.64
N VAL A 22 16.18 11.58 0.63
CA VAL A 22 14.91 12.15 1.07
C VAL A 22 15.14 13.66 1.20
N ALA A 23 14.43 14.46 0.41
CA ALA A 23 14.51 15.89 0.43
C ALA A 23 13.17 16.50 0.88
N GLU A 24 13.23 17.49 1.77
CA GLU A 24 12.08 18.30 2.10
C GLU A 24 11.94 19.43 1.08
N PHE A 25 10.75 19.59 0.53
CA PHE A 25 10.41 20.73 -0.29
C PHE A 25 9.93 21.85 0.63
N LEU A 26 10.78 22.86 0.84
CA LEU A 26 10.40 24.09 1.54
C LEU A 26 9.92 25.12 0.49
N PRO A 27 8.63 25.34 0.36
CA PRO A 27 8.15 26.43 -0.50
C PRO A 27 8.45 27.77 0.18
N GLU A 28 9.40 28.52 -0.34
CA GLU A 28 9.75 29.88 0.13
C GLU A 28 8.59 30.89 0.05
N PHE A 29 7.42 30.46 -0.40
CA PHE A 29 6.25 31.30 -0.65
C PHE A 29 4.92 30.69 -0.19
N LEU A 30 4.86 30.24 1.02
CA LEU A 30 3.57 30.34 1.72
C LEU A 30 3.74 31.45 2.75
N GLY A 31 3.30 32.66 2.34
CA GLY A 31 3.07 33.74 3.30
C GLY A 31 2.36 33.11 4.50
N VAL A 32 2.70 33.59 5.70
CA VAL A 32 2.20 33.12 6.99
C VAL A 32 0.72 32.75 6.82
N ARG A 33 0.45 31.51 6.45
CA ARG A 33 -0.86 30.92 6.65
C ARG A 33 -0.92 30.78 8.15
N GLU A 34 -1.70 31.64 8.79
CA GLU A 34 -2.21 31.32 10.12
C GLU A 34 -2.55 29.84 10.07
N ALA A 35 -1.95 29.07 10.99
CA ALA A 35 -2.19 27.65 11.08
C ALA A 35 -3.67 27.48 11.43
N VAL A 36 -4.51 27.43 10.40
CA VAL A 36 -5.92 27.15 10.56
C VAL A 36 -5.94 25.74 11.10
N TYR A 37 -6.39 25.63 12.34
CA TYR A 37 -6.61 24.34 13.00
C TYR A 37 -7.48 23.47 12.10
N GLN A 38 -6.85 22.48 11.48
CA GLN A 38 -7.53 21.51 10.65
C GLN A 38 -7.79 20.27 11.50
N PRO A 39 -9.05 19.87 11.70
CA PRO A 39 -9.37 18.62 12.38
C PRO A 39 -8.65 17.43 11.72
N GLU A 40 -8.21 16.44 12.51
CA GLU A 40 -7.52 15.25 11.98
C GLU A 40 -8.30 14.56 10.86
N ALA A 41 -9.64 14.49 11.00
CA ALA A 41 -10.52 13.94 9.99
C ALA A 41 -10.51 14.72 8.65
N GLU A 42 -10.25 16.02 8.68
CA GLU A 42 -10.11 16.82 7.44
C GLU A 42 -8.74 16.60 6.80
N LEU A 43 -7.69 16.47 7.62
CA LEU A 43 -6.36 16.14 7.15
C LEU A 43 -6.35 14.75 6.47
N GLU A 44 -6.98 13.76 7.08
CA GLU A 44 -7.14 12.42 6.52
C GLU A 44 -7.86 12.46 5.16
N LYS A 45 -9.00 13.15 5.09
CA LYS A 45 -9.75 13.30 3.84
C LYS A 45 -8.94 14.01 2.75
N ALA A 46 -8.22 15.07 3.11
CA ALA A 46 -7.38 15.81 2.17
C ALA A 46 -6.24 14.93 1.64
N PHE A 47 -5.62 14.14 2.51
CA PHE A 47 -4.56 13.21 2.14
C PHE A 47 -5.07 12.10 1.22
N ILE A 48 -6.20 11.47 1.54
CA ILE A 48 -6.82 10.46 0.67
C ILE A 48 -7.15 11.06 -0.70
N LYS A 49 -7.71 12.26 -0.74
CA LYS A 49 -7.99 12.96 -2.00
C LYS A 49 -6.72 13.20 -2.83
N GLN A 50 -5.61 13.53 -2.17
CA GLN A 50 -4.32 13.72 -2.84
C GLN A 50 -3.83 12.39 -3.44
N LEU A 51 -3.96 11.27 -2.73
CA LEU A 51 -3.63 9.94 -3.25
C LEU A 51 -4.53 9.57 -4.44
N GLN A 52 -5.83 9.88 -4.38
CA GLN A 52 -6.75 9.63 -5.50
C GLN A 52 -6.34 10.41 -6.76
N VAL A 53 -5.84 11.65 -6.63
CA VAL A 53 -5.29 12.43 -7.77
C VAL A 53 -4.06 11.76 -8.36
N GLN A 54 -3.32 10.98 -7.56
CA GLN A 54 -2.17 10.18 -7.98
C GLN A 54 -2.56 8.77 -8.46
N ALA A 55 -3.84 8.56 -8.81
CA ALA A 55 -4.40 7.31 -9.31
C ALA A 55 -4.49 6.15 -8.28
N TYR A 56 -4.50 6.45 -6.98
CA TYR A 56 -4.87 5.46 -5.99
C TYR A 56 -6.40 5.31 -5.94
N GLU A 57 -6.88 4.08 -5.97
CA GLU A 57 -8.29 3.77 -5.80
C GLU A 57 -8.65 3.82 -4.31
N TYR A 58 -9.60 4.67 -3.92
CA TYR A 58 -10.14 4.63 -2.56
C TYR A 58 -11.11 3.45 -2.42
N LEU A 59 -10.82 2.57 -1.47
CA LEU A 59 -11.62 1.38 -1.19
C LEU A 59 -12.29 1.53 0.18
N PRO A 60 -13.61 1.69 0.25
CA PRO A 60 -14.33 1.65 1.52
C PRO A 60 -14.39 0.20 2.01
N VAL A 61 -13.66 -0.11 3.08
CA VAL A 61 -13.60 -1.45 3.69
C VAL A 61 -14.09 -1.35 5.12
N ALA A 62 -15.01 -2.21 5.48
CA ALA A 62 -15.58 -2.28 6.84
C ALA A 62 -15.14 -3.53 7.62
N SER A 63 -14.52 -4.52 6.96
CA SER A 63 -14.16 -5.78 7.61
C SER A 63 -12.92 -6.44 7.01
N GLU A 64 -12.28 -7.31 7.78
CA GLU A 64 -11.18 -8.16 7.32
C GLU A 64 -11.60 -9.05 6.16
N ALA A 65 -12.81 -9.59 6.20
CA ALA A 65 -13.34 -10.42 5.12
C ALA A 65 -13.40 -9.68 3.78
N GLU A 66 -13.73 -8.40 3.79
CA GLU A 66 -13.73 -7.55 2.58
C GLU A 66 -12.31 -7.29 2.08
N LEU A 67 -11.33 -7.10 2.97
CA LEU A 67 -9.91 -6.99 2.59
C LEU A 67 -9.41 -8.27 1.94
N ILE A 68 -9.70 -9.43 2.51
CA ILE A 68 -9.32 -10.74 1.97
C ILE A 68 -9.98 -10.96 0.60
N ALA A 69 -11.25 -10.61 0.47
CA ALA A 69 -11.97 -10.69 -0.81
C ALA A 69 -11.38 -9.73 -1.87
N ASN A 70 -10.98 -8.54 -1.46
CA ASN A 70 -10.29 -7.61 -2.34
C ASN A 70 -8.93 -8.15 -2.78
N LEU A 71 -8.11 -8.68 -1.86
CA LEU A 71 -6.83 -9.28 -2.17
C LEU A 71 -6.97 -10.40 -3.21
N ARG A 72 -7.92 -11.33 -3.01
CA ARG A 72 -8.22 -12.39 -3.97
C ARG A 72 -8.50 -11.82 -5.36
N ARG A 73 -9.40 -10.85 -5.43
CA ARG A 73 -9.81 -10.18 -6.67
C ARG A 73 -8.64 -9.50 -7.41
N GLN A 74 -7.76 -8.82 -6.65
CA GLN A 74 -6.59 -8.16 -7.22
C GLN A 74 -5.54 -9.18 -7.73
N LEU A 75 -5.29 -10.25 -6.98
CA LEU A 75 -4.38 -11.31 -7.42
C LEU A 75 -4.92 -12.07 -8.63
N GLU A 76 -6.22 -12.33 -8.70
CA GLU A 76 -6.87 -12.93 -9.88
C GLU A 76 -6.68 -12.04 -11.12
N LYS A 77 -6.90 -10.73 -10.95
CA LYS A 77 -6.73 -9.73 -12.02
C LYS A 77 -5.27 -9.66 -12.50
N LEU A 78 -4.31 -9.53 -11.57
CA LEU A 78 -2.89 -9.42 -11.88
C LEU A 78 -2.39 -10.66 -12.65
N ASN A 79 -2.79 -11.85 -12.18
CA ASN A 79 -2.31 -13.13 -12.71
C ASN A 79 -3.18 -13.71 -13.82
N LYS A 80 -4.28 -13.04 -14.17
CA LYS A 80 -5.25 -13.49 -15.20
C LYS A 80 -5.72 -14.92 -14.94
N ILE A 81 -6.16 -15.18 -13.71
CA ILE A 81 -6.67 -16.49 -13.25
C ILE A 81 -7.95 -16.28 -12.44
N THR A 82 -8.61 -17.39 -12.16
CA THR A 82 -9.66 -17.47 -11.13
C THR A 82 -9.28 -18.59 -10.18
N PHE A 83 -9.26 -18.33 -8.88
CA PHE A 83 -9.10 -19.36 -7.86
C PHE A 83 -10.44 -20.08 -7.61
N SER A 84 -10.40 -21.39 -7.46
CA SER A 84 -11.51 -22.04 -6.72
C SER A 84 -11.46 -21.63 -5.24
N ASP A 85 -12.54 -21.84 -4.50
CA ASP A 85 -12.56 -21.48 -3.09
C ASP A 85 -11.52 -22.29 -2.29
N GLY A 86 -11.39 -23.58 -2.60
CA GLY A 86 -10.38 -24.43 -1.98
C GLY A 86 -8.94 -24.05 -2.34
N GLU A 87 -8.69 -23.65 -3.60
CA GLU A 87 -7.38 -23.12 -4.02
C GLU A 87 -7.04 -21.83 -3.28
N TRP A 88 -8.01 -20.92 -3.17
CA TRP A 88 -7.81 -19.67 -2.47
C TRP A 88 -7.51 -19.88 -0.99
N GLU A 89 -8.28 -20.69 -0.30
CA GLU A 89 -8.09 -20.96 1.13
C GLU A 89 -6.70 -21.56 1.41
N ARG A 90 -6.27 -22.54 0.61
CA ARG A 90 -4.93 -23.13 0.72
C ARG A 90 -3.84 -22.10 0.42
N PHE A 91 -3.98 -21.35 -0.66
CA PHE A 91 -3.00 -20.34 -1.05
C PHE A 91 -2.89 -19.22 0.00
N PHE A 92 -4.02 -18.70 0.45
CA PHE A 92 -4.07 -17.65 1.46
C PHE A 92 -3.41 -18.10 2.77
N SER A 93 -3.77 -19.25 3.29
CA SER A 93 -3.25 -19.76 4.56
C SER A 93 -1.76 -20.12 4.51
N THR A 94 -1.24 -20.55 3.36
CA THR A 94 0.18 -20.95 3.23
C THR A 94 1.08 -19.82 2.78
N CYS A 95 0.63 -18.98 1.84
CA CYS A 95 1.49 -17.98 1.20
C CYS A 95 1.29 -16.56 1.74
N ILE A 96 0.12 -16.25 2.30
CA ILE A 96 -0.19 -14.89 2.77
C ILE A 96 -0.28 -14.82 4.29
N ALA A 97 -1.14 -15.65 4.88
CA ALA A 97 -1.47 -15.63 6.31
C ALA A 97 -0.88 -16.82 7.05
N GLY A 98 0.32 -17.27 6.69
CA GLY A 98 1.01 -18.35 7.39
C GLY A 98 1.09 -18.08 8.89
N SER A 99 0.63 -18.99 9.71
CA SER A 99 0.54 -18.83 11.18
C SER A 99 1.91 -18.67 11.85
N ASN A 100 2.96 -19.14 11.20
CA ASN A 100 4.35 -19.05 11.71
C ASN A 100 5.13 -17.87 11.13
N ASP A 101 4.51 -17.09 10.23
CA ASP A 101 5.18 -15.97 9.56
C ASP A 101 4.97 -14.69 10.37
N GLY A 102 6.05 -14.10 10.85
CA GLY A 102 6.07 -12.76 11.41
C GLY A 102 6.11 -11.68 10.32
N ILE A 103 6.23 -10.43 10.74
CA ILE A 103 6.30 -9.29 9.81
C ILE A 103 7.53 -9.36 8.90
N ILE A 104 8.65 -9.87 9.41
CA ILE A 104 9.91 -9.99 8.65
C ILE A 104 9.75 -10.99 7.52
N GLU A 105 9.22 -12.19 7.80
CA GLU A 105 9.01 -13.24 6.82
C GLU A 105 8.01 -12.81 5.74
N LYS A 106 6.94 -12.13 6.14
CA LYS A 106 5.94 -11.59 5.19
C LYS A 106 6.55 -10.50 4.31
N THR A 107 7.38 -9.63 4.87
CA THR A 107 8.08 -8.58 4.12
C THR A 107 9.08 -9.18 3.14
N ALA A 108 9.91 -10.12 3.59
CA ALA A 108 10.87 -10.81 2.73
C ALA A 108 10.18 -11.55 1.58
N ARG A 109 9.03 -12.18 1.83
CA ARG A 109 8.23 -12.85 0.79
C ARG A 109 7.80 -11.87 -0.30
N ILE A 110 7.36 -10.68 0.05
CA ILE A 110 6.97 -9.66 -0.93
C ILE A 110 8.19 -9.08 -1.64
N GLN A 111 9.29 -8.87 -0.93
CA GLN A 111 10.49 -8.22 -1.48
C GLN A 111 11.36 -9.19 -2.28
N GLU A 112 11.53 -10.41 -1.85
CA GLU A 112 12.50 -11.36 -2.42
C GLU A 112 11.80 -12.48 -3.17
N ASP A 113 10.73 -13.04 -2.60
CA ASP A 113 10.01 -14.21 -3.12
C ASP A 113 8.56 -13.88 -3.52
N HIS A 114 8.40 -12.83 -4.34
CA HIS A 114 7.10 -12.31 -4.76
C HIS A 114 6.35 -13.20 -5.75
N ILE A 115 6.92 -14.34 -6.16
CA ILE A 115 6.31 -15.33 -7.04
C ILE A 115 6.06 -16.59 -6.23
N GLN A 116 4.80 -16.87 -5.95
CA GLN A 116 4.38 -18.03 -5.15
C GLN A 116 3.79 -19.11 -6.03
N VAL A 117 3.94 -20.37 -5.64
CA VAL A 117 3.42 -21.52 -6.41
C VAL A 117 2.02 -21.91 -5.93
N LEU A 118 1.05 -21.80 -6.80
CA LEU A 118 -0.29 -22.32 -6.60
C LEU A 118 -0.38 -23.77 -7.11
N LYS A 119 -0.84 -24.67 -6.27
CA LYS A 119 -1.27 -26.03 -6.68
C LYS A 119 -2.75 -25.98 -7.03
N ARG A 120 -3.06 -26.27 -8.30
CA ARG A 120 -4.41 -26.30 -8.82
C ARG A 120 -5.15 -27.57 -8.41
N ASP A 121 -6.48 -27.51 -8.43
CA ASP A 121 -7.33 -28.68 -8.12
C ASP A 121 -7.18 -29.82 -9.14
N ASP A 122 -6.76 -29.50 -10.36
CA ASP A 122 -6.44 -30.48 -11.42
C ASP A 122 -5.04 -31.12 -11.29
N GLY A 123 -4.30 -30.79 -10.22
CA GLY A 123 -2.95 -31.28 -9.96
C GLY A 123 -1.83 -30.47 -10.66
N SER A 124 -2.16 -29.54 -11.54
CA SER A 124 -1.17 -28.66 -12.17
C SER A 124 -0.65 -27.61 -11.16
N THR A 125 0.42 -26.91 -11.54
CA THR A 125 0.97 -25.81 -10.77
C THR A 125 0.99 -24.53 -11.60
N LYS A 126 0.80 -23.37 -10.94
CA LYS A 126 0.89 -22.06 -11.55
C LYS A 126 1.62 -21.08 -10.65
N ASN A 127 2.49 -20.28 -11.24
CA ASN A 127 3.14 -19.18 -10.56
C ASN A 127 2.16 -18.01 -10.38
N ILE A 128 2.06 -17.51 -9.16
CA ILE A 128 1.24 -16.37 -8.77
C ILE A 128 2.14 -15.24 -8.34
N TYR A 129 2.08 -14.15 -9.07
CA TYR A 129 2.78 -12.92 -8.75
C TYR A 129 1.98 -12.17 -7.67
N LEU A 130 2.61 -11.89 -6.55
CA LEU A 130 2.06 -11.02 -5.51
C LEU A 130 2.20 -9.54 -5.94
N ILE A 131 3.33 -9.22 -6.58
CA ILE A 131 3.65 -7.91 -7.15
C ILE A 131 4.31 -8.14 -8.50
N ASP A 132 3.93 -7.36 -9.51
CA ASP A 132 4.64 -7.30 -10.79
C ASP A 132 5.77 -6.26 -10.68
N LYS A 133 7.00 -6.76 -10.53
CA LYS A 133 8.20 -5.91 -10.45
C LYS A 133 8.75 -5.54 -11.82
N ALA A 134 8.41 -6.29 -12.86
CA ALA A 134 8.85 -6.04 -14.21
C ALA A 134 8.07 -4.88 -14.85
N ASN A 135 6.77 -4.80 -14.56
CA ASN A 135 5.93 -3.68 -14.98
C ASN A 135 5.09 -3.18 -13.79
N ILE A 136 5.62 -2.19 -13.10
CA ILE A 136 4.99 -1.62 -11.89
C ILE A 136 3.58 -1.07 -12.14
N HIS A 137 3.27 -0.68 -13.38
CA HIS A 137 1.95 -0.15 -13.75
C HIS A 137 0.85 -1.21 -13.82
N ASN A 138 1.21 -2.49 -13.80
CA ASN A 138 0.25 -3.58 -13.71
C ASN A 138 -0.31 -3.76 -12.29
N ASN A 139 0.34 -3.17 -11.29
CA ASN A 139 -0.09 -3.27 -9.90
C ASN A 139 -1.23 -2.30 -9.61
N ALA A 140 -2.25 -2.78 -8.90
CA ALA A 140 -3.33 -1.95 -8.41
C ALA A 140 -2.89 -1.22 -7.13
N LEU A 141 -2.97 0.10 -7.15
CA LEU A 141 -2.71 0.95 -5.98
C LEU A 141 -4.03 1.35 -5.35
N GLN A 142 -4.22 1.01 -4.08
CA GLN A 142 -5.46 1.29 -3.36
C GLN A 142 -5.14 1.97 -2.03
N VAL A 143 -6.10 2.70 -1.50
CA VAL A 143 -6.01 3.34 -0.20
C VAL A 143 -7.29 3.07 0.59
N ILE A 144 -7.11 2.69 1.85
CA ILE A 144 -8.18 2.52 2.83
C ILE A 144 -7.91 3.43 4.02
N ASN A 145 -8.95 3.78 4.76
CA ASN A 145 -8.83 4.56 5.99
C ASN A 145 -9.47 3.84 7.16
N GLN A 146 -9.00 4.20 8.36
CA GLN A 146 -9.58 3.79 9.64
C GLN A 146 -9.76 2.28 9.79
N TYR A 147 -8.85 1.48 9.22
CA TYR A 147 -8.87 0.04 9.39
C TYR A 147 -8.41 -0.33 10.80
N GLU A 148 -9.25 -1.06 11.50
CA GLU A 148 -8.93 -1.67 12.79
C GLU A 148 -8.51 -3.12 12.55
N ALA A 149 -7.25 -3.44 12.84
CA ALA A 149 -6.79 -4.82 12.78
C ALA A 149 -7.26 -5.58 14.01
N ASP A 150 -8.01 -6.67 13.82
CA ASP A 150 -8.37 -7.58 14.90
C ASP A 150 -7.12 -8.26 15.44
N GLY A 151 -6.79 -7.98 16.70
CA GLY A 151 -5.65 -8.58 17.37
C GLY A 151 -5.57 -8.21 18.84
N SER A 152 -4.59 -8.78 19.57
CA SER A 152 -4.37 -8.54 21.01
C SER A 152 -4.05 -7.07 21.36
N ARG A 153 -3.79 -6.23 20.35
CA ARG A 153 -3.72 -4.77 20.42
C ARG A 153 -4.47 -4.23 19.22
N ALA A 154 -5.67 -3.72 19.43
CA ALA A 154 -6.41 -2.97 18.42
C ALA A 154 -5.56 -1.75 18.00
N THR A 155 -4.85 -1.86 16.89
CA THR A 155 -4.09 -0.75 16.32
C THR A 155 -4.91 -0.21 15.16
N ARG A 156 -5.36 1.03 15.29
CA ARG A 156 -6.09 1.75 14.26
C ARG A 156 -5.11 2.66 13.53
N PHE A 157 -5.00 2.49 12.24
CA PHE A 157 -4.22 3.38 11.39
C PHE A 157 -5.16 4.35 10.67
N ASP A 158 -4.73 5.61 10.53
CA ASP A 158 -5.53 6.62 9.85
C ASP A 158 -5.69 6.29 8.37
N VAL A 159 -4.58 5.93 7.71
CA VAL A 159 -4.57 5.57 6.30
C VAL A 159 -3.66 4.36 6.08
N THR A 160 -4.11 3.42 5.25
CA THR A 160 -3.31 2.29 4.80
C THR A 160 -3.27 2.23 3.27
N VAL A 161 -2.07 2.14 2.72
CA VAL A 161 -1.86 1.94 1.29
C VAL A 161 -1.74 0.46 0.99
N LEU A 162 -2.52 0.01 0.00
CA LEU A 162 -2.49 -1.37 -0.49
C LEU A 162 -1.89 -1.42 -1.89
N VAL A 163 -1.10 -2.46 -2.15
CA VAL A 163 -0.65 -2.83 -3.50
C VAL A 163 -1.17 -4.22 -3.82
N ASN A 164 -1.98 -4.33 -4.85
CA ASN A 164 -2.69 -5.57 -5.21
C ASN A 164 -3.50 -6.16 -4.05
N GLY A 165 -4.02 -5.31 -3.16
CA GLY A 165 -4.74 -5.71 -1.96
C GLY A 165 -3.86 -6.07 -0.75
N LEU A 166 -2.52 -6.10 -0.90
CA LEU A 166 -1.57 -6.33 0.21
C LEU A 166 -1.30 -5.02 0.96
N PRO A 167 -1.43 -4.96 2.29
CA PRO A 167 -1.11 -3.76 3.06
C PRO A 167 0.41 -3.54 3.08
N MET A 168 0.84 -2.44 2.46
CA MET A 168 2.26 -2.13 2.29
C MET A 168 2.73 -0.99 3.19
N VAL A 169 1.87 0.00 3.44
CA VAL A 169 2.22 1.16 4.26
C VAL A 169 1.07 1.51 5.18
N HIS A 170 1.37 1.65 6.46
CA HIS A 170 0.45 2.21 7.45
C HIS A 170 0.90 3.64 7.78
N ILE A 171 -0.03 4.56 7.77
CA ILE A 171 0.22 5.98 7.96
C ILE A 171 -0.61 6.47 9.14
N GLU A 172 0.05 7.13 10.06
CA GLU A 172 -0.55 7.84 11.18
C GLU A 172 -0.32 9.34 10.97
N LEU A 173 -1.39 10.10 10.88
CA LEU A 173 -1.35 11.53 10.62
C LEU A 173 -1.27 12.28 11.94
N LYS A 174 -0.19 13.02 12.15
CA LYS A 174 0.01 13.87 13.32
C LYS A 174 0.12 15.34 12.89
N ARG A 175 -0.26 16.22 13.79
CA ARG A 175 -0.11 17.67 13.67
C ARG A 175 1.24 18.10 14.16
#